data_cf8ac9e573a4d7751c71b0c349d14ff2
#
_entry.id   cf8ac9e573a4d7751c71b0c349d14ff2
#
_cell.length_a   1.000
_cell.length_b   1.000
_cell.length_c   1.000
_cell.angle_alpha   90.00
_cell.angle_beta   90.00
_cell.angle_gamma   90.00
#
_symmetry.space_group_name_H-M   'P 1'
#
loop_
_entity.id
_entity.type
_entity.pdbx_description
1 polymer ?
#
loop_
_entity_poly.entity_id
_entity_poly.type
_entity_poly.pdbx_seq_one_letter_code
_entity_poly.pdbx_strand_id
1 'polypeptide(L)'
;ALFLALNRGKRSIRIDLKTEAGREVLTRLVAEADVLLESFRPGVLERLGVGYEQLRAVNPRLVYCAITGYGQDGPHRARPGHDMNYLGLNGLLALTGDAGGPPVQAAGQIADLGGGALPAALGIMIALRERERSGEGQLVDCSMFDGSLAWLALVAADALAGGAAPRRGQLQLAGSLTCYRPYACADGYVTLGALEPKFWAAFCRGVEREDLLHHAFDPPGSDAHRAVSEIFVARTREQWRAFGTEHDCCLEPVLELDEALGSELVAAREMVVELDQPGVEGPVRLLGPPLKLSRTPAQPTRAPGPTLGEHTEEILAGAGFSAEAITGLLATGAVAGPGAAQGSFLSG
;
A
#
# COMPACT_ATOMS: atom_id res chain seq x y z
N ALA A 1 -11.55 -14.05 0.50
CA ALA A 1 -10.79 -13.30 1.51
C ALA A 1 -10.31 -11.96 0.96
N LEU A 2 -9.47 -11.91 -0.11
CA LEU A 2 -8.87 -10.69 -0.63
C LEU A 2 -9.90 -9.61 -1.02
N PHE A 3 -10.96 -9.98 -1.74
CA PHE A 3 -12.01 -9.05 -2.14
C PHE A 3 -12.67 -8.36 -0.94
N LEU A 4 -12.99 -9.12 0.11
CA LEU A 4 -13.60 -8.58 1.32
C LEU A 4 -12.67 -7.63 2.08
N ALA A 5 -11.37 -7.97 2.15
CA ALA A 5 -10.38 -7.12 2.80
C ALA A 5 -10.30 -5.71 2.18
N LEU A 6 -10.53 -5.60 0.87
CA LEU A 6 -10.36 -4.35 0.12
C LEU A 6 -11.68 -3.63 -0.22
N ASN A 7 -12.86 -4.29 -0.07
CA ASN A 7 -14.11 -3.75 -0.60
C ASN A 7 -15.24 -3.59 0.43
N ARG A 8 -14.95 -3.74 1.72
CA ARG A 8 -15.97 -3.45 2.75
C ARG A 8 -16.47 -2.00 2.65
N GLY A 9 -17.75 -1.80 2.88
CA GLY A 9 -18.39 -0.50 2.86
C GLY A 9 -18.59 0.11 1.48
N LYS A 10 -18.27 -0.62 0.40
CA LYS A 10 -18.52 -0.18 -0.98
C LYS A 10 -19.89 -0.66 -1.46
N ARG A 11 -20.44 0.02 -2.46
CA ARG A 11 -21.54 -0.48 -3.29
C ARG A 11 -20.97 -1.02 -4.60
N SER A 12 -21.62 -2.02 -5.21
CA SER A 12 -21.15 -2.67 -6.43
C SER A 12 -22.18 -2.53 -7.54
N ILE A 13 -21.72 -2.02 -8.69
CA ILE A 13 -22.46 -2.00 -9.96
C ILE A 13 -21.61 -2.66 -11.05
N ARG A 14 -22.24 -3.35 -12.00
CA ARG A 14 -21.60 -3.90 -13.20
C ARG A 14 -22.06 -3.15 -14.42
N ILE A 15 -21.12 -2.63 -15.21
CA ILE A 15 -21.38 -1.86 -16.42
C ILE A 15 -20.49 -2.39 -17.55
N ASP A 16 -21.09 -2.69 -18.70
CA ASP A 16 -20.32 -3.02 -19.92
C ASP A 16 -20.01 -1.73 -20.70
N LEU A 17 -18.83 -1.20 -20.51
CA LEU A 17 -18.35 0.02 -21.18
C LEU A 17 -18.11 -0.14 -22.68
N LYS A 18 -18.20 -1.36 -23.23
CA LYS A 18 -18.15 -1.58 -24.68
C LYS A 18 -19.46 -1.20 -25.36
N THR A 19 -20.56 -1.19 -24.63
CA THR A 19 -21.88 -0.78 -25.13
C THR A 19 -22.07 0.73 -24.99
N GLU A 20 -22.85 1.33 -25.87
CA GLU A 20 -23.22 2.75 -25.79
C GLU A 20 -24.02 3.04 -24.52
N ALA A 21 -25.01 2.20 -24.21
CA ALA A 21 -25.82 2.34 -23.00
C ALA A 21 -25.01 2.21 -21.72
N GLY A 22 -23.98 1.34 -21.67
CA GLY A 22 -23.09 1.24 -20.52
C GLY A 22 -22.23 2.50 -20.34
N ARG A 23 -21.75 3.10 -21.43
CA ARG A 23 -21.04 4.38 -21.38
C ARG A 23 -21.94 5.54 -20.93
N GLU A 24 -23.19 5.56 -21.37
CA GLU A 24 -24.18 6.53 -20.90
C GLU A 24 -24.42 6.40 -19.38
N VAL A 25 -24.55 5.17 -18.87
CA VAL A 25 -24.65 4.91 -17.42
C VAL A 25 -23.44 5.48 -16.68
N LEU A 26 -22.22 5.19 -17.10
CA LEU A 26 -21.01 5.73 -16.46
C LEU A 26 -21.00 7.26 -16.51
N THR A 27 -21.30 7.85 -17.64
CA THR A 27 -21.34 9.31 -17.85
C THR A 27 -22.33 9.97 -16.88
N ARG A 28 -23.49 9.36 -16.70
CA ARG A 28 -24.52 9.88 -15.78
C ARG A 28 -24.10 9.77 -14.31
N LEU A 29 -23.44 8.66 -13.94
CA LEU A 29 -22.88 8.52 -12.59
C LEU A 29 -21.78 9.55 -12.31
N VAL A 30 -20.93 9.82 -13.31
CA VAL A 30 -19.82 10.79 -13.18
C VAL A 30 -20.32 12.22 -13.09
N ALA A 31 -21.49 12.56 -13.66
CA ALA A 31 -22.05 13.91 -13.58
C ALA A 31 -22.20 14.42 -12.14
N GLU A 32 -22.42 13.52 -11.18
CA GLU A 32 -22.60 13.85 -9.77
C GLU A 32 -21.43 13.33 -8.87
N ALA A 33 -20.42 12.69 -9.48
CA ALA A 33 -19.30 12.13 -8.73
C ALA A 33 -18.28 13.21 -8.38
N ASP A 34 -17.72 13.15 -7.17
CA ASP A 34 -16.58 13.98 -6.78
C ASP A 34 -15.28 13.48 -7.38
N VAL A 35 -15.11 12.13 -7.42
CA VAL A 35 -13.89 11.46 -7.82
C VAL A 35 -14.22 10.26 -8.70
N LEU A 36 -13.51 10.12 -9.80
CA LEU A 36 -13.39 8.85 -10.53
C LEU A 36 -11.97 8.32 -10.33
N LEU A 37 -11.84 7.09 -9.88
CA LEU A 37 -10.56 6.39 -9.79
C LEU A 37 -10.58 5.17 -10.72
N GLU A 38 -9.54 5.04 -11.54
CA GLU A 38 -9.39 3.93 -12.47
C GLU A 38 -7.96 3.37 -12.45
N SER A 39 -7.78 2.15 -12.96
CA SER A 39 -6.48 1.49 -13.06
C SER A 39 -6.31 0.73 -14.37
N PHE A 40 -6.97 1.18 -15.44
CA PHE A 40 -6.77 0.64 -16.77
C PHE A 40 -5.42 1.09 -17.35
N ARG A 41 -4.95 0.39 -18.38
CA ARG A 41 -3.79 0.88 -19.13
C ARG A 41 -4.13 2.22 -19.81
N PRO A 42 -3.19 3.15 -19.91
CA PRO A 42 -3.39 4.43 -20.55
C PRO A 42 -4.01 4.30 -21.95
N GLY A 43 -5.01 5.11 -22.24
CA GLY A 43 -5.73 5.12 -23.51
C GLY A 43 -6.87 4.11 -23.61
N VAL A 44 -7.15 3.29 -22.61
CA VAL A 44 -8.29 2.33 -22.65
C VAL A 44 -9.61 3.07 -22.55
N LEU A 45 -9.79 3.92 -21.55
CA LEU A 45 -11.05 4.66 -21.36
C LEU A 45 -11.26 5.71 -22.46
N GLU A 46 -10.18 6.31 -22.98
CA GLU A 46 -10.24 7.20 -24.15
C GLU A 46 -10.78 6.48 -25.38
N ARG A 47 -10.29 5.26 -25.68
CA ARG A 47 -10.79 4.44 -26.80
C ARG A 47 -12.24 4.01 -26.62
N LEU A 48 -12.69 3.89 -25.38
CA LEU A 48 -14.09 3.61 -25.07
C LEU A 48 -14.96 4.88 -25.09
N GLY A 49 -14.37 6.07 -25.27
CA GLY A 49 -15.10 7.34 -25.32
C GLY A 49 -15.52 7.88 -23.96
N VAL A 50 -14.90 7.39 -22.89
CA VAL A 50 -15.15 7.79 -21.48
C VAL A 50 -13.83 8.10 -20.76
N GLY A 51 -12.85 8.66 -21.45
CA GLY A 51 -11.61 9.15 -20.90
C GLY A 51 -11.76 10.50 -20.18
N TYR A 52 -10.64 11.02 -19.67
CA TYR A 52 -10.63 12.23 -18.85
C TYR A 52 -11.30 13.43 -19.52
N GLU A 53 -10.95 13.75 -20.78
CA GLU A 53 -11.48 14.93 -21.47
C GLU A 53 -13.00 14.83 -21.72
N GLN A 54 -13.50 13.64 -22.05
CA GLN A 54 -14.93 13.41 -22.24
C GLN A 54 -15.69 13.57 -20.91
N LEU A 55 -15.18 13.01 -19.83
CA LEU A 55 -15.83 13.05 -18.53
C LEU A 55 -15.72 14.43 -17.86
N ARG A 56 -14.60 15.14 -18.06
CA ARG A 56 -14.44 16.54 -17.65
C ARG A 56 -15.45 17.47 -18.32
N ALA A 57 -15.77 17.24 -19.59
CA ALA A 57 -16.78 18.02 -20.29
C ALA A 57 -18.19 17.85 -19.69
N VAL A 58 -18.48 16.69 -19.07
CA VAL A 58 -19.73 16.41 -18.36
C VAL A 58 -19.70 17.00 -16.95
N ASN A 59 -18.59 16.81 -16.24
CA ASN A 59 -18.39 17.31 -14.89
C ASN A 59 -17.06 18.03 -14.77
N PRO A 60 -17.00 19.35 -14.96
CA PRO A 60 -15.77 20.14 -14.84
C PRO A 60 -15.16 20.11 -13.43
N ARG A 61 -15.92 19.66 -12.42
CA ARG A 61 -15.47 19.53 -11.03
C ARG A 61 -14.89 18.15 -10.71
N LEU A 62 -14.92 17.22 -11.66
CA LEU A 62 -14.45 15.86 -11.45
C LEU A 62 -12.95 15.82 -11.15
N VAL A 63 -12.56 15.20 -10.05
CA VAL A 63 -11.18 14.75 -9.82
C VAL A 63 -11.05 13.37 -10.43
N TYR A 64 -10.27 13.26 -11.51
CA TYR A 64 -10.04 12.00 -12.21
C TYR A 64 -8.68 11.46 -11.80
N CYS A 65 -8.62 10.33 -11.10
CA CYS A 65 -7.37 9.69 -10.67
C CYS A 65 -7.12 8.41 -11.47
N ALA A 66 -6.00 8.37 -12.19
CA ALA A 66 -5.53 7.21 -12.93
C ALA A 66 -4.30 6.60 -12.24
N ILE A 67 -4.43 5.38 -11.70
CA ILE A 67 -3.31 4.64 -11.13
C ILE A 67 -2.77 3.69 -12.20
N THR A 68 -1.50 3.86 -12.58
CA THR A 68 -0.87 3.05 -13.61
C THR A 68 0.54 2.61 -13.22
N GLY A 69 1.10 1.65 -13.95
CA GLY A 69 2.46 1.18 -13.69
C GLY A 69 3.52 2.24 -13.90
N TYR A 70 3.40 3.01 -14.99
CA TYR A 70 4.47 3.90 -15.48
C TYR A 70 4.00 5.32 -15.83
N GLY A 71 2.80 5.71 -15.42
CA GLY A 71 2.22 7.02 -15.74
C GLY A 71 1.43 7.04 -17.06
N GLN A 72 0.75 8.17 -17.29
CA GLN A 72 -0.10 8.37 -18.46
C GLN A 72 0.71 8.70 -19.72
N ASP A 73 1.97 9.06 -19.60
CA ASP A 73 2.89 9.37 -20.70
C ASP A 73 4.22 8.61 -20.60
N GLY A 74 5.21 9.02 -21.39
CA GLY A 74 6.55 8.45 -21.36
C GLY A 74 6.71 7.11 -22.11
N PRO A 75 7.96 6.60 -22.17
CA PRO A 75 8.32 5.47 -23.05
C PRO A 75 7.73 4.13 -22.61
N HIS A 76 7.27 4.01 -21.37
CA HIS A 76 6.76 2.76 -20.81
C HIS A 76 5.25 2.76 -20.57
N ARG A 77 4.52 3.86 -20.92
CA ARG A 77 3.08 4.00 -20.65
C ARG A 77 2.22 2.81 -21.06
N ALA A 78 2.56 2.13 -22.14
CA ALA A 78 1.81 0.99 -22.65
C ALA A 78 2.32 -0.37 -22.18
N ARG A 79 3.43 -0.42 -21.42
CA ARG A 79 4.01 -1.69 -20.96
C ARG A 79 3.17 -2.31 -19.84
N PRO A 80 2.99 -3.64 -19.84
CA PRO A 80 2.48 -4.35 -18.68
C PRO A 80 3.54 -4.41 -17.59
N GLY A 81 3.10 -4.50 -16.34
CA GLY A 81 3.97 -4.66 -15.19
C GLY A 81 3.17 -4.97 -13.94
N HIS A 82 3.86 -5.47 -12.95
CA HIS A 82 3.40 -5.67 -11.59
C HIS A 82 4.41 -5.06 -10.63
N ASP A 83 4.08 -4.98 -9.36
CA ASP A 83 4.86 -4.41 -8.27
C ASP A 83 6.38 -4.58 -8.43
N MET A 84 6.84 -5.84 -8.51
CA MET A 84 8.27 -6.15 -8.60
C MET A 84 8.95 -5.59 -9.86
N ASN A 85 8.22 -5.40 -10.97
CA ASN A 85 8.78 -4.84 -12.19
C ASN A 85 9.08 -3.35 -12.03
N TYR A 86 8.21 -2.61 -11.33
CA TYR A 86 8.40 -1.20 -11.01
C TYR A 86 9.58 -1.02 -10.07
N LEU A 87 9.65 -1.83 -8.99
CA LEU A 87 10.76 -1.83 -8.04
C LEU A 87 12.11 -2.25 -8.66
N GLY A 88 12.07 -3.13 -9.66
CA GLY A 88 13.26 -3.54 -10.41
C GLY A 88 13.81 -2.41 -11.27
N LEU A 89 12.92 -1.68 -11.95
CA LEU A 89 13.31 -0.59 -12.86
C LEU A 89 13.74 0.69 -12.14
N ASN A 90 13.15 1.00 -10.97
CA ASN A 90 13.49 2.21 -10.22
C ASN A 90 14.71 2.06 -9.29
N GLY A 91 15.29 0.85 -9.21
CA GLY A 91 16.50 0.60 -8.43
C GLY A 91 16.25 0.17 -6.98
N LEU A 92 15.03 0.26 -6.44
CA LEU A 92 14.74 -0.10 -5.07
C LEU A 92 15.02 -1.59 -4.82
N LEU A 93 14.57 -2.46 -5.72
CA LEU A 93 14.81 -3.90 -5.60
C LEU A 93 16.30 -4.24 -5.66
N ALA A 94 17.09 -3.51 -6.46
CA ALA A 94 18.54 -3.73 -6.55
C ALA A 94 19.27 -3.43 -5.24
N LEU A 95 18.72 -2.57 -4.39
CA LEU A 95 19.29 -2.17 -3.10
C LEU A 95 18.85 -3.06 -1.93
N THR A 96 17.84 -3.90 -2.11
CA THR A 96 17.27 -4.75 -1.07
C THR A 96 17.99 -6.10 -1.00
N GLY A 97 18.42 -6.51 0.18
CA GLY A 97 19.13 -7.76 0.46
C GLY A 97 20.57 -7.57 0.92
N ASP A 98 21.26 -8.67 1.18
CA ASP A 98 22.64 -8.68 1.69
C ASP A 98 23.68 -8.35 0.61
N ALA A 99 24.84 -7.83 1.05
CA ALA A 99 25.99 -7.60 0.19
C ALA A 99 26.43 -8.91 -0.50
N GLY A 100 26.58 -8.87 -1.84
CA GLY A 100 26.96 -10.05 -2.62
C GLY A 100 25.86 -11.09 -2.85
N GLY A 101 24.71 -10.97 -2.18
CA GLY A 101 23.54 -11.82 -2.40
C GLY A 101 22.66 -11.36 -3.58
N PRO A 102 21.60 -12.13 -3.94
CA PRO A 102 20.60 -11.70 -4.90
C PRO A 102 19.73 -10.55 -4.37
N PRO A 103 19.02 -9.80 -5.24
CA PRO A 103 17.94 -8.93 -4.79
C PRO A 103 16.87 -9.72 -4.02
N VAL A 104 16.35 -9.17 -2.93
CA VAL A 104 15.31 -9.78 -2.11
C VAL A 104 14.02 -8.98 -2.26
N GLN A 105 12.93 -9.67 -2.63
CA GLN A 105 11.63 -9.04 -2.75
C GLN A 105 10.99 -8.89 -1.37
N ALA A 106 10.43 -7.70 -1.09
CA ALA A 106 9.64 -7.48 0.11
C ALA A 106 8.34 -8.30 0.08
N ALA A 107 7.86 -8.72 1.23
CA ALA A 107 6.60 -9.46 1.36
C ALA A 107 5.35 -8.64 1.04
N GLY A 108 5.40 -7.30 1.18
CA GLY A 108 4.30 -6.39 0.84
C GLY A 108 4.41 -5.85 -0.58
N GLN A 109 3.28 -5.40 -1.14
CA GLN A 109 3.22 -4.75 -2.45
C GLN A 109 3.62 -3.27 -2.31
N ILE A 110 4.93 -3.01 -2.36
CA ILE A 110 5.49 -1.68 -2.06
C ILE A 110 5.15 -0.67 -3.15
N ALA A 111 5.25 -1.06 -4.43
CA ALA A 111 4.90 -0.18 -5.52
C ALA A 111 3.38 0.00 -5.64
N ASP A 112 2.59 -1.09 -5.54
CA ASP A 112 1.14 -1.02 -5.70
C ASP A 112 0.48 -0.23 -4.57
N LEU A 113 0.85 -0.49 -3.32
CA LEU A 113 0.27 0.17 -2.15
C LEU A 113 1.00 1.47 -1.80
N GLY A 114 2.31 1.40 -1.62
CA GLY A 114 3.12 2.52 -1.16
C GLY A 114 3.43 3.54 -2.26
N GLY A 115 3.67 3.09 -3.49
CA GLY A 115 3.94 3.93 -4.65
C GLY A 115 2.68 4.32 -5.44
N GLY A 116 1.60 3.55 -5.34
CA GLY A 116 0.35 3.74 -6.06
C GLY A 116 -0.79 4.22 -5.16
N ALA A 117 -1.36 3.33 -4.35
CA ALA A 117 -2.60 3.62 -3.62
C ALA A 117 -2.48 4.81 -2.64
N LEU A 118 -1.37 4.92 -1.88
CA LEU A 118 -1.16 6.02 -0.96
C LEU A 118 -0.96 7.37 -1.67
N PRO A 119 -0.07 7.49 -2.69
CA PRO A 119 0.04 8.73 -3.46
C PRO A 119 -1.25 9.10 -4.19
N ALA A 120 -2.02 8.13 -4.71
CA ALA A 120 -3.31 8.39 -5.32
C ALA A 120 -4.29 8.98 -4.32
N ALA A 121 -4.42 8.40 -3.13
CA ALA A 121 -5.28 8.94 -2.07
C ALA A 121 -4.86 10.36 -1.68
N LEU A 122 -3.57 10.62 -1.52
CA LEU A 122 -3.04 11.96 -1.24
C LEU A 122 -3.31 12.92 -2.39
N GLY A 123 -3.04 12.52 -3.63
CA GLY A 123 -3.28 13.32 -4.83
C GLY A 123 -4.75 13.70 -5.01
N ILE A 124 -5.66 12.75 -4.76
CA ILE A 124 -7.10 13.00 -4.73
C ILE A 124 -7.46 14.06 -3.68
N MET A 125 -6.95 13.93 -2.45
CA MET A 125 -7.23 14.90 -1.38
C MET A 125 -6.68 16.30 -1.71
N ILE A 126 -5.49 16.40 -2.30
CA ILE A 126 -4.90 17.66 -2.78
C ILE A 126 -5.78 18.27 -3.87
N ALA A 127 -6.21 17.47 -4.86
CA ALA A 127 -7.05 17.92 -5.96
C ALA A 127 -8.44 18.37 -5.48
N LEU A 128 -9.05 17.66 -4.54
CA LEU A 128 -10.30 18.06 -3.89
C LEU A 128 -10.16 19.39 -3.15
N ARG A 129 -9.04 19.56 -2.43
CA ARG A 129 -8.77 20.82 -1.72
C ARG A 129 -8.57 22.00 -2.67
N GLU A 130 -7.86 21.79 -3.81
CA GLU A 130 -7.72 22.83 -4.83
C GLU A 130 -9.06 23.14 -5.50
N ARG A 131 -9.88 22.13 -5.79
CA ARG A 131 -11.25 22.30 -6.33
C ARG A 131 -12.14 23.18 -5.46
N GLU A 132 -11.99 23.13 -4.14
CA GLU A 132 -12.75 24.04 -3.24
C GLU A 132 -12.41 25.51 -3.48
N ARG A 133 -11.21 25.82 -3.99
CA ARG A 133 -10.75 27.20 -4.27
C ARG A 133 -11.04 27.62 -5.70
N SER A 134 -10.74 26.77 -6.68
CA SER A 134 -10.84 27.06 -8.10
C SER A 134 -12.24 26.80 -8.67
N GLY A 135 -12.99 25.88 -8.08
CA GLY A 135 -14.23 25.35 -8.64
C GLY A 135 -14.01 24.22 -9.66
N GLU A 136 -12.76 23.93 -10.05
CA GLU A 136 -12.41 22.97 -11.11
C GLU A 136 -11.75 21.72 -10.55
N GLY A 137 -12.11 20.55 -11.11
CA GLY A 137 -11.41 19.27 -10.91
C GLY A 137 -10.17 19.18 -11.80
N GLN A 138 -9.45 18.06 -11.68
CA GLN A 138 -8.24 17.83 -12.47
C GLN A 138 -7.92 16.34 -12.61
N LEU A 139 -7.05 16.02 -13.58
CA LEU A 139 -6.42 14.72 -13.67
C LEU A 139 -5.33 14.58 -12.59
N VAL A 140 -5.34 13.47 -11.87
CA VAL A 140 -4.28 13.00 -10.99
C VAL A 140 -3.65 11.78 -11.66
N ASP A 141 -2.52 11.97 -12.29
CA ASP A 141 -1.70 10.87 -12.84
C ASP A 141 -0.86 10.26 -11.71
N CYS A 142 -1.14 9.01 -11.35
CA CYS A 142 -0.45 8.30 -10.29
C CYS A 142 0.29 7.09 -10.85
N SER A 143 1.60 7.26 -11.04
CA SER A 143 2.51 6.21 -11.49
C SER A 143 3.06 5.43 -10.29
N MET A 144 2.85 4.12 -10.26
CA MET A 144 3.42 3.24 -9.22
C MET A 144 4.95 3.23 -9.26
N PHE A 145 5.53 3.38 -10.46
CA PHE A 145 6.97 3.53 -10.64
C PHE A 145 7.49 4.82 -9.97
N ASP A 146 6.87 5.98 -10.25
CA ASP A 146 7.30 7.27 -9.71
C ASP A 146 7.13 7.33 -8.20
N GLY A 147 5.97 6.90 -7.70
CA GLY A 147 5.68 6.89 -6.29
C GLY A 147 6.61 5.99 -5.49
N SER A 148 7.00 4.82 -6.03
CA SER A 148 7.98 3.95 -5.38
C SER A 148 9.42 4.43 -5.55
N LEU A 149 9.76 5.12 -6.65
CA LEU A 149 11.06 5.80 -6.81
C LEU A 149 11.26 6.90 -5.76
N ALA A 150 10.19 7.63 -5.42
CA ALA A 150 10.25 8.69 -4.41
C ALA A 150 10.68 8.18 -3.02
N TRP A 151 10.50 6.90 -2.71
CA TRP A 151 10.98 6.29 -1.46
C TRP A 151 12.50 6.24 -1.38
N LEU A 152 13.20 6.36 -2.52
CA LEU A 152 14.66 6.44 -2.56
C LEU A 152 15.20 7.87 -2.35
N ALA A 153 14.38 8.85 -2.00
CA ALA A 153 14.79 10.26 -1.90
C ALA A 153 16.06 10.46 -1.06
N LEU A 154 16.15 9.81 0.11
CA LEU A 154 17.35 9.89 0.96
C LEU A 154 18.54 9.18 0.35
N VAL A 155 18.32 8.04 -0.29
CA VAL A 155 19.37 7.20 -0.88
C VAL A 155 19.90 7.81 -2.19
N ALA A 156 19.02 8.44 -2.96
CA ALA A 156 19.35 9.04 -4.23
C ALA A 156 20.02 10.42 -4.09
N ALA A 157 19.88 11.08 -2.94
CA ALA A 157 20.35 12.46 -2.75
C ALA A 157 21.85 12.63 -3.08
N ASP A 158 22.70 11.76 -2.54
CA ASP A 158 24.15 11.82 -2.80
C ASP A 158 24.49 11.51 -4.26
N ALA A 159 23.84 10.51 -4.84
CA ALA A 159 24.06 10.15 -6.25
C ALA A 159 23.63 11.28 -7.19
N LEU A 160 22.50 11.95 -6.90
CA LEU A 160 22.01 13.09 -7.68
C LEU A 160 22.91 14.33 -7.51
N ALA A 161 23.60 14.44 -6.36
CA ALA A 161 24.60 15.49 -6.13
C ALA A 161 25.98 15.19 -6.76
N GLY A 162 26.11 14.12 -7.54
CA GLY A 162 27.35 13.72 -8.22
C GLY A 162 28.22 12.75 -7.42
N GLY A 163 27.73 12.23 -6.31
CA GLY A 163 28.35 11.13 -5.55
C GLY A 163 28.16 9.77 -6.20
N ALA A 164 28.78 8.75 -5.64
CA ALA A 164 28.62 7.38 -6.09
C ALA A 164 27.23 6.82 -5.67
N ALA A 165 26.54 6.17 -6.60
CA ALA A 165 25.32 5.47 -6.27
C ALA A 165 25.63 4.27 -5.34
N PRO A 166 24.92 4.12 -4.21
CA PRO A 166 25.16 3.04 -3.27
C PRO A 166 24.83 1.67 -3.87
N ARG A 167 25.42 0.64 -3.32
CA ARG A 167 25.16 -0.74 -3.69
C ARG A 167 24.47 -1.45 -2.53
N ARG A 168 23.84 -2.58 -2.83
CA ARG A 168 23.19 -3.46 -1.84
C ARG A 168 24.16 -3.82 -0.72
N GLY A 169 23.67 -3.78 0.53
CA GLY A 169 24.48 -4.02 1.72
C GLY A 169 25.39 -2.87 2.14
N GLN A 170 25.33 -1.72 1.43
CA GLN A 170 26.13 -0.53 1.78
C GLN A 170 25.29 0.59 2.40
N LEU A 171 23.97 0.45 2.43
CA LEU A 171 23.07 1.45 2.98
C LEU A 171 23.05 1.40 4.51
N GLN A 172 23.34 2.51 5.14
CA GLN A 172 23.39 2.62 6.60
C GLN A 172 22.08 2.16 7.25
N LEU A 173 20.94 2.61 6.72
CA LEU A 173 19.62 2.25 7.23
C LEU A 173 19.04 0.96 6.63
N ALA A 174 19.87 0.16 5.99
CA ALA A 174 19.48 -1.15 5.45
C ALA A 174 20.50 -2.25 5.83
N GLY A 175 21.02 -2.19 7.05
CA GLY A 175 21.80 -3.27 7.64
C GLY A 175 23.32 -3.19 7.45
N SER A 176 23.88 -2.07 6.98
CA SER A 176 25.34 -1.93 6.86
C SER A 176 26.03 -1.44 8.15
N LEU A 177 25.29 -1.21 9.21
CA LEU A 177 25.81 -0.78 10.51
C LEU A 177 25.59 -1.85 11.59
N THR A 178 26.54 -2.01 12.49
CA THR A 178 26.40 -2.92 13.64
C THR A 178 25.25 -2.52 14.55
N CYS A 179 25.00 -1.23 14.76
CA CYS A 179 23.89 -0.75 15.60
C CYS A 179 22.52 -0.76 14.93
N TYR A 180 22.42 -1.04 13.61
CA TYR A 180 21.15 -0.93 12.86
C TYR A 180 20.96 -2.08 11.89
N ARG A 181 20.46 -3.21 12.38
CA ARG A 181 20.19 -4.39 11.57
C ARG A 181 19.43 -5.48 12.33
N PRO A 182 18.88 -6.50 11.63
CA PRO A 182 18.42 -7.72 12.27
C PRO A 182 19.59 -8.61 12.69
N TYR A 183 19.43 -9.31 13.83
CA TYR A 183 20.36 -10.31 14.36
C TYR A 183 19.64 -11.62 14.62
N ALA A 184 20.29 -12.74 14.34
CA ALA A 184 19.81 -14.04 14.78
C ALA A 184 19.92 -14.16 16.30
N CYS A 185 18.92 -14.73 16.94
CA CYS A 185 18.88 -15.06 18.36
C CYS A 185 18.59 -16.55 18.55
N ALA A 186 18.43 -17.03 19.79
CA ALA A 186 18.28 -18.45 20.07
C ALA A 186 17.10 -19.13 19.35
N ASP A 187 16.02 -18.41 19.09
CA ASP A 187 14.75 -18.94 18.57
C ASP A 187 14.17 -18.12 17.40
N GLY A 188 15.00 -17.35 16.70
CA GLY A 188 14.56 -16.55 15.57
C GLY A 188 15.43 -15.33 15.33
N TYR A 189 14.82 -14.16 15.20
CA TYR A 189 15.53 -12.90 14.93
C TYR A 189 15.01 -11.77 15.81
N VAL A 190 15.89 -10.80 16.07
CA VAL A 190 15.59 -9.52 16.69
C VAL A 190 16.10 -8.38 15.81
N THR A 191 15.53 -7.19 15.95
CA THR A 191 16.04 -5.97 15.32
C THR A 191 16.72 -5.11 16.37
N LEU A 192 17.89 -4.58 16.05
CA LEU A 192 18.55 -3.52 16.81
C LEU A 192 18.54 -2.25 15.96
N GLY A 193 17.94 -1.18 16.47
CA GLY A 193 17.82 0.13 15.81
C GLY A 193 18.48 1.25 16.61
N ALA A 194 19.62 0.97 17.24
CA ALA A 194 20.30 1.85 18.21
C ALA A 194 21.23 2.89 17.53
N LEU A 195 20.68 3.71 16.62
CA LEU A 195 21.45 4.72 15.86
C LEU A 195 21.98 5.84 16.73
N GLU A 196 21.18 6.32 17.67
CA GLU A 196 21.57 7.39 18.56
C GLU A 196 22.57 6.88 19.63
N PRO A 197 23.61 7.67 19.97
CA PRO A 197 24.64 7.23 20.92
C PRO A 197 24.09 6.77 22.27
N LYS A 198 22.97 7.35 22.72
CA LYS A 198 22.34 6.95 24.00
C LYS A 198 21.77 5.53 23.95
N PHE A 199 21.12 5.14 22.84
CA PHE A 199 20.52 3.81 22.68
C PHE A 199 21.60 2.74 22.49
N TRP A 200 22.64 3.04 21.70
CA TRP A 200 23.78 2.15 21.58
C TRP A 200 24.51 1.95 22.91
N ALA A 201 24.74 3.04 23.66
CA ALA A 201 25.37 2.95 24.99
C ALA A 201 24.50 2.18 25.99
N ALA A 202 23.17 2.34 25.93
CA ALA A 202 22.24 1.56 26.77
C ALA A 202 22.32 0.07 26.42
N PHE A 203 22.35 -0.31 25.16
CA PHE A 203 22.58 -1.69 24.73
C PHE A 203 23.93 -2.22 25.26
N CYS A 204 25.06 -1.53 25.00
CA CYS A 204 26.39 -1.97 25.40
C CYS A 204 26.52 -2.18 26.91
N ARG A 205 25.98 -1.27 27.71
CA ARG A 205 25.99 -1.39 29.19
C ARG A 205 25.10 -2.53 29.67
N GLY A 206 23.91 -2.66 29.11
CA GLY A 206 22.98 -3.73 29.48
C GLY A 206 23.49 -5.13 29.17
N VAL A 207 24.36 -5.28 28.17
CA VAL A 207 25.04 -6.54 27.85
C VAL A 207 26.46 -6.62 28.46
N GLU A 208 26.84 -5.64 29.28
CA GLU A 208 28.18 -5.56 29.98
C GLU A 208 29.36 -5.57 28.97
N ARG A 209 29.21 -4.87 27.83
CA ARG A 209 30.19 -4.78 26.75
C ARG A 209 30.49 -3.31 26.41
N GLU A 210 30.96 -2.55 27.39
CA GLU A 210 31.31 -1.13 27.16
C GLU A 210 32.49 -0.95 26.21
N ASP A 211 33.28 -1.99 25.95
CA ASP A 211 34.31 -2.02 24.92
C ASP A 211 33.74 -1.77 23.50
N LEU A 212 32.45 -2.03 23.30
CA LEU A 212 31.75 -1.81 22.01
C LEU A 212 31.24 -0.38 21.82
N LEU A 213 31.32 0.51 22.76
CA LEU A 213 30.75 1.87 22.73
C LEU A 213 31.13 2.68 21.47
N HIS A 214 32.34 2.53 20.97
CA HIS A 214 32.85 3.25 19.83
C HIS A 214 32.65 2.53 18.49
N HIS A 215 31.97 1.37 18.47
CA HIS A 215 31.84 0.46 17.35
C HIS A 215 30.42 0.39 16.75
N ALA A 216 29.54 1.35 17.06
CA ALA A 216 28.16 1.40 16.56
C ALA A 216 28.07 1.31 15.02
N PHE A 217 28.95 2.02 14.35
CA PHE A 217 28.94 2.19 12.89
C PHE A 217 29.91 1.26 12.13
N ASP A 218 30.49 0.29 12.84
CA ASP A 218 31.34 -0.70 12.21
C ASP A 218 30.54 -1.54 11.19
N PRO A 219 31.16 -1.94 10.07
CA PRO A 219 30.47 -2.67 9.00
C PRO A 219 30.20 -4.14 9.37
N PRO A 220 29.31 -4.81 8.63
CA PRO A 220 29.13 -6.25 8.74
C PRO A 220 30.45 -7.01 8.54
N GLY A 221 30.68 -8.03 9.40
CA GLY A 221 31.91 -8.83 9.39
C GLY A 221 33.07 -8.23 10.17
N SER A 222 32.94 -7.04 10.77
CA SER A 222 33.90 -6.50 11.75
C SER A 222 33.92 -7.34 13.03
N ASP A 223 34.95 -7.13 13.86
CA ASP A 223 35.04 -7.80 15.18
C ASP A 223 33.86 -7.42 16.09
N ALA A 224 33.48 -6.15 16.07
CA ALA A 224 32.31 -5.68 16.82
C ALA A 224 31.01 -6.34 16.34
N HIS A 225 30.81 -6.41 15.02
CA HIS A 225 29.63 -7.09 14.46
C HIS A 225 29.57 -8.56 14.86
N ARG A 226 30.72 -9.29 14.84
CA ARG A 226 30.79 -10.69 15.28
C ARG A 226 30.46 -10.81 16.77
N ALA A 227 31.07 -9.96 17.60
CA ALA A 227 30.84 -9.97 19.05
C ALA A 227 29.34 -9.71 19.38
N VAL A 228 28.72 -8.72 18.72
CA VAL A 228 27.27 -8.44 18.89
C VAL A 228 26.42 -9.62 18.42
N SER A 229 26.78 -10.27 17.31
CA SER A 229 26.07 -11.46 16.83
C SER A 229 26.13 -12.62 17.83
N GLU A 230 27.29 -12.86 18.44
CA GLU A 230 27.46 -13.87 19.50
C GLU A 230 26.64 -13.55 20.75
N ILE A 231 26.52 -12.28 21.13
CA ILE A 231 25.69 -11.85 22.25
C ILE A 231 24.21 -12.17 21.97
N PHE A 232 23.73 -11.92 20.74
CA PHE A 232 22.33 -12.11 20.43
C PHE A 232 21.90 -13.58 20.44
N VAL A 233 22.72 -14.52 19.99
CA VAL A 233 22.36 -15.95 19.97
C VAL A 233 22.21 -16.58 21.36
N ALA A 234 22.69 -15.91 22.42
CA ALA A 234 22.61 -16.43 23.78
C ALA A 234 21.22 -16.34 24.43
N ARG A 235 20.28 -15.59 23.86
CA ARG A 235 18.96 -15.37 24.44
C ARG A 235 17.86 -15.56 23.41
N THR A 236 16.62 -15.85 23.89
CA THR A 236 15.41 -15.95 23.04
C THR A 236 14.86 -14.57 22.67
N ARG A 237 13.96 -14.53 21.68
CA ARG A 237 13.21 -13.31 21.27
C ARG A 237 12.52 -12.66 22.46
N GLU A 238 11.87 -13.46 23.32
CA GLU A 238 11.17 -12.95 24.50
C GLU A 238 12.13 -12.35 25.54
N GLN A 239 13.27 -12.98 25.79
CA GLN A 239 14.28 -12.45 26.68
C GLN A 239 14.87 -11.12 26.14
N TRP A 240 15.06 -11.03 24.82
CA TRP A 240 15.51 -9.79 24.19
C TRP A 240 14.44 -8.70 24.20
N ARG A 241 13.16 -9.05 24.06
CA ARG A 241 12.05 -8.10 24.21
C ARG A 241 12.02 -7.49 25.62
N ALA A 242 12.14 -8.32 26.64
CA ALA A 242 12.23 -7.87 28.04
C ALA A 242 13.46 -6.95 28.26
N PHE A 243 14.61 -7.35 27.72
CA PHE A 243 15.83 -6.55 27.76
C PHE A 243 15.66 -5.19 27.05
N GLY A 244 15.08 -5.15 25.88
CA GLY A 244 14.82 -3.92 25.12
C GLY A 244 13.92 -2.94 25.88
N THR A 245 12.91 -3.47 26.57
CA THR A 245 12.01 -2.69 27.42
C THR A 245 12.75 -2.13 28.66
N GLU A 246 13.57 -2.94 29.29
CA GLU A 246 14.33 -2.53 30.51
C GLU A 246 15.36 -1.46 30.19
N HIS A 247 16.10 -1.61 29.09
CA HIS A 247 17.25 -0.75 28.78
C HIS A 247 16.93 0.37 27.79
N ASP A 248 15.71 0.45 27.23
CA ASP A 248 15.30 1.47 26.25
C ASP A 248 16.31 1.63 25.09
N CYS A 249 16.67 0.54 24.43
CA CYS A 249 17.76 0.50 23.45
C CYS A 249 17.32 0.23 22.01
N CYS A 250 16.06 0.48 21.65
CA CYS A 250 15.49 0.25 20.31
C CYS A 250 15.69 -1.20 19.83
N LEU A 251 15.35 -2.17 20.67
CA LEU A 251 15.49 -3.59 20.38
C LEU A 251 14.13 -4.26 20.46
N GLU A 252 13.73 -4.94 19.37
CA GLU A 252 12.44 -5.61 19.25
C GLU A 252 12.58 -6.99 18.57
N PRO A 253 11.73 -7.98 18.93
CA PRO A 253 11.70 -9.25 18.23
C PRO A 253 11.15 -9.11 16.80
N VAL A 254 11.62 -9.95 15.88
CA VAL A 254 10.96 -10.18 14.60
C VAL A 254 9.87 -11.22 14.82
N LEU A 255 8.62 -10.80 14.71
CA LEU A 255 7.45 -11.64 14.89
C LEU A 255 7.02 -12.27 13.56
N GLU A 256 6.52 -13.51 13.60
CA GLU A 256 5.78 -14.08 12.49
C GLU A 256 4.42 -13.36 12.36
N LEU A 257 3.77 -13.47 11.19
CA LEU A 257 2.55 -12.70 10.91
C LEU A 257 1.41 -13.00 11.89
N ASP A 258 1.23 -14.25 12.27
CA ASP A 258 0.21 -14.67 13.24
C ASP A 258 0.50 -14.17 14.65
N GLU A 259 1.77 -14.20 15.09
CA GLU A 259 2.23 -13.59 16.34
C GLU A 259 1.94 -12.08 16.34
N ALA A 260 2.31 -11.39 15.27
CA ALA A 260 2.08 -9.95 15.12
C ALA A 260 0.58 -9.60 15.19
N LEU A 261 -0.27 -10.33 14.44
CA LEU A 261 -1.73 -10.12 14.43
C LEU A 261 -2.40 -10.45 15.77
N GLY A 262 -1.78 -11.30 16.62
CA GLY A 262 -2.24 -11.63 17.96
C GLY A 262 -1.64 -10.75 19.06
N SER A 263 -0.75 -9.81 18.73
CA SER A 263 -0.02 -9.01 19.71
C SER A 263 -0.91 -8.00 20.45
N GLU A 264 -0.49 -7.65 21.68
CA GLU A 264 -1.13 -6.60 22.47
C GLU A 264 -1.14 -5.25 21.74
N LEU A 265 -0.08 -4.92 21.00
CA LEU A 265 0.00 -3.68 20.23
C LEU A 265 -1.07 -3.62 19.12
N VAL A 266 -1.26 -4.72 18.36
CA VAL A 266 -2.29 -4.81 17.32
C VAL A 266 -3.69 -4.72 17.93
N ALA A 267 -3.92 -5.36 19.08
CA ALA A 267 -5.19 -5.28 19.81
C ALA A 267 -5.45 -3.85 20.33
N ALA A 268 -4.48 -3.24 21.03
CA ALA A 268 -4.60 -1.88 21.58
C ALA A 268 -4.79 -0.82 20.48
N ARG A 269 -4.25 -1.05 19.27
CA ARG A 269 -4.42 -0.19 18.12
C ARG A 269 -5.64 -0.53 17.25
N GLU A 270 -6.44 -1.54 17.65
CA GLU A 270 -7.62 -1.98 16.88
C GLU A 270 -7.29 -2.25 15.41
N MET A 271 -6.11 -2.87 15.17
CA MET A 271 -5.65 -3.13 13.81
C MET A 271 -6.17 -4.46 13.24
N VAL A 272 -6.87 -5.25 14.03
CA VAL A 272 -7.72 -6.35 13.59
C VAL A 272 -9.14 -6.06 14.05
N VAL A 273 -10.08 -6.09 13.11
CA VAL A 273 -11.51 -5.85 13.34
C VAL A 273 -12.32 -7.05 12.86
N GLU A 274 -13.47 -7.27 13.48
CA GLU A 274 -14.41 -8.31 13.09
C GLU A 274 -15.64 -7.71 12.43
N LEU A 275 -16.11 -8.34 11.37
CA LEU A 275 -17.23 -7.88 10.56
C LEU A 275 -18.12 -9.06 10.21
N ASP A 276 -19.42 -8.92 10.42
CA ASP A 276 -20.41 -9.89 9.92
C ASP A 276 -20.57 -9.72 8.40
N GLN A 277 -20.26 -10.79 7.66
CA GLN A 277 -20.33 -10.82 6.21
C GLN A 277 -21.47 -11.76 5.78
N PRO A 278 -22.48 -11.27 5.05
CA PRO A 278 -23.57 -12.11 4.54
C PRO A 278 -23.02 -13.30 3.72
N GLY A 279 -23.54 -14.49 3.99
CA GLY A 279 -23.14 -15.73 3.31
C GLY A 279 -21.82 -16.34 3.81
N VAL A 280 -21.23 -15.80 4.87
CA VAL A 280 -20.08 -16.39 5.57
C VAL A 280 -20.49 -16.77 6.98
N GLU A 281 -20.13 -17.99 7.40
CA GLU A 281 -20.38 -18.45 8.77
C GLU A 281 -19.38 -17.80 9.75
N GLY A 282 -19.92 -17.12 10.76
CA GLY A 282 -19.15 -16.40 11.76
C GLY A 282 -18.51 -15.08 11.28
N PRO A 283 -17.89 -14.34 12.19
CA PRO A 283 -17.28 -13.04 11.87
C PRO A 283 -16.02 -13.20 10.99
N VAL A 284 -15.89 -12.30 10.02
CA VAL A 284 -14.68 -12.20 9.19
C VAL A 284 -13.69 -11.22 9.84
N ARG A 285 -12.48 -11.67 10.09
CA ARG A 285 -11.41 -10.82 10.62
C ARG A 285 -10.68 -10.11 9.47
N LEU A 286 -10.55 -8.80 9.60
CA LEU A 286 -9.91 -7.92 8.59
C LEU A 286 -8.98 -6.92 9.28
N LEU A 287 -8.03 -6.37 8.51
CA LEU A 287 -7.20 -5.27 9.03
C LEU A 287 -8.06 -4.02 9.26
N GLY A 288 -7.85 -3.40 10.41
CA GLY A 288 -8.44 -2.13 10.78
C GLY A 288 -7.84 -0.95 10.00
N PRO A 289 -8.50 0.22 10.01
CA PRO A 289 -7.98 1.42 9.36
C PRO A 289 -6.72 1.93 10.09
N PRO A 290 -5.63 2.22 9.35
CA PRO A 290 -4.38 2.68 9.98
C PRO A 290 -4.47 4.11 10.50
N LEU A 291 -5.33 4.96 9.93
CA LEU A 291 -5.51 6.33 10.36
C LEU A 291 -6.57 6.42 11.46
N LYS A 292 -6.22 7.05 12.59
CA LYS A 292 -7.10 7.28 13.74
C LYS A 292 -7.43 8.77 13.84
N LEU A 293 -8.55 9.19 13.24
CA LEU A 293 -9.01 10.57 13.27
C LEU A 293 -9.80 10.84 14.56
N SER A 294 -9.41 11.85 15.33
CA SER A 294 -9.98 12.11 16.66
C SER A 294 -11.44 12.55 16.64
N ARG A 295 -11.88 13.25 15.59
CA ARG A 295 -13.23 13.80 15.47
C ARG A 295 -14.13 12.96 14.53
N THR A 296 -13.55 12.34 13.52
CA THR A 296 -14.25 11.55 12.50
C THR A 296 -13.61 10.18 12.36
N PRO A 297 -13.68 9.33 13.41
CA PRO A 297 -13.06 8.01 13.36
C PRO A 297 -13.69 7.16 12.27
N ALA A 298 -12.88 6.34 11.61
CA ALA A 298 -13.38 5.37 10.66
C ALA A 298 -14.28 4.35 11.35
N GLN A 299 -15.30 3.87 10.63
CA GLN A 299 -16.23 2.85 11.09
C GLN A 299 -16.05 1.57 10.24
N PRO A 300 -15.01 0.77 10.50
CA PRO A 300 -14.60 -0.34 9.62
C PRO A 300 -15.62 -1.46 9.53
N THR A 301 -16.54 -1.53 10.49
CA THR A 301 -17.55 -2.61 10.59
C THR A 301 -18.95 -2.14 10.20
N ARG A 302 -19.09 -0.89 9.68
CA ARG A 302 -20.41 -0.30 9.36
C ARG A 302 -21.14 -1.06 8.24
N ALA A 303 -20.43 -1.56 7.25
CA ALA A 303 -21.03 -2.28 6.14
C ALA A 303 -20.11 -3.39 5.61
N PRO A 304 -20.67 -4.54 5.24
CA PRO A 304 -19.92 -5.64 4.64
C PRO A 304 -19.38 -5.30 3.25
N GLY A 305 -18.56 -6.19 2.70
CA GLY A 305 -18.17 -6.14 1.29
C GLY A 305 -19.34 -6.62 0.41
N PRO A 306 -19.62 -5.93 -0.72
CA PRO A 306 -20.72 -6.31 -1.60
C PRO A 306 -20.39 -7.55 -2.43
N THR A 307 -21.40 -8.24 -2.90
CA THR A 307 -21.26 -9.16 -4.03
C THR A 307 -21.22 -8.36 -5.35
N LEU A 308 -20.75 -9.00 -6.43
CA LEU A 308 -20.60 -8.34 -7.71
C LEU A 308 -21.97 -7.94 -8.29
N GLY A 309 -22.17 -6.64 -8.53
CA GLY A 309 -23.41 -6.08 -9.05
C GLY A 309 -24.57 -6.03 -8.07
N GLU A 310 -24.33 -6.24 -6.79
CA GLU A 310 -25.35 -6.29 -5.75
C GLU A 310 -26.26 -5.05 -5.73
N HIS A 311 -25.66 -3.89 -5.97
CA HIS A 311 -26.36 -2.60 -5.84
C HIS A 311 -26.69 -1.98 -7.21
N THR A 312 -26.65 -2.76 -8.31
CA THR A 312 -26.83 -2.21 -9.67
C THR A 312 -28.13 -1.43 -9.81
N GLU A 313 -29.25 -1.99 -9.43
CA GLU A 313 -30.57 -1.34 -9.55
C GLU A 313 -30.70 -0.12 -8.63
N GLU A 314 -30.23 -0.23 -7.38
CA GLU A 314 -30.23 0.86 -6.40
C GLU A 314 -29.40 2.06 -6.91
N ILE A 315 -28.21 1.81 -7.43
CA ILE A 315 -27.32 2.85 -7.95
C ILE A 315 -27.94 3.53 -9.17
N LEU A 316 -28.53 2.76 -10.08
CA LEU A 316 -29.19 3.31 -11.28
C LEU A 316 -30.42 4.13 -10.90
N ALA A 317 -31.25 3.66 -9.98
CA ALA A 317 -32.39 4.42 -9.49
C ALA A 317 -31.95 5.73 -8.83
N GLY A 318 -30.89 5.69 -8.00
CA GLY A 318 -30.26 6.87 -7.40
C GLY A 318 -29.72 7.87 -8.41
N ALA A 319 -29.27 7.39 -9.58
CA ALA A 319 -28.82 8.21 -10.72
C ALA A 319 -29.98 8.69 -11.62
N GLY A 320 -31.24 8.49 -11.19
CA GLY A 320 -32.42 8.99 -11.88
C GLY A 320 -32.87 8.19 -13.13
N PHE A 321 -32.46 6.93 -13.25
CA PHE A 321 -33.02 6.05 -14.27
C PHE A 321 -34.42 5.54 -13.82
N SER A 322 -35.40 5.51 -14.77
CA SER A 322 -36.71 4.93 -14.49
C SER A 322 -36.62 3.41 -14.36
N ALA A 323 -37.62 2.79 -13.73
CA ALA A 323 -37.70 1.33 -13.61
C ALA A 323 -37.70 0.62 -14.97
N GLU A 324 -38.36 1.20 -15.98
CA GLU A 324 -38.39 0.70 -17.35
C GLU A 324 -36.99 0.78 -18.00
N ALA A 325 -36.28 1.89 -17.80
CA ALA A 325 -34.92 2.06 -18.31
C ALA A 325 -33.94 1.06 -17.64
N ILE A 326 -34.03 0.85 -16.34
CA ILE A 326 -33.23 -0.13 -15.61
C ILE A 326 -33.51 -1.55 -16.16
N THR A 327 -34.77 -1.92 -16.33
CA THR A 327 -35.15 -3.22 -16.92
C THR A 327 -34.56 -3.38 -18.33
N GLY A 328 -34.61 -2.34 -19.15
CA GLY A 328 -34.01 -2.35 -20.49
C GLY A 328 -32.49 -2.51 -20.48
N LEU A 329 -31.79 -1.83 -19.58
CA LEU A 329 -30.33 -1.92 -19.42
C LEU A 329 -29.90 -3.34 -18.97
N LEU A 330 -30.65 -3.95 -18.07
CA LEU A 330 -30.42 -5.35 -17.65
C LEU A 330 -30.70 -6.34 -18.78
N ALA A 331 -31.78 -6.16 -19.53
CA ALA A 331 -32.17 -7.04 -20.63
C ALA A 331 -31.18 -7.01 -21.80
N THR A 332 -30.56 -5.86 -22.08
CA THR A 332 -29.53 -5.69 -23.13
C THR A 332 -28.13 -6.12 -22.67
N GLY A 333 -27.92 -6.38 -21.39
CA GLY A 333 -26.61 -6.70 -20.81
C GLY A 333 -25.68 -5.50 -20.67
N ALA A 334 -26.16 -4.27 -20.89
CA ALA A 334 -25.39 -3.04 -20.66
C ALA A 334 -24.99 -2.89 -19.19
N VAL A 335 -25.81 -3.41 -18.30
CA VAL A 335 -25.52 -3.58 -16.86
C VAL A 335 -25.90 -4.98 -16.41
N ALA A 336 -25.37 -5.42 -15.26
CA ALA A 336 -25.76 -6.73 -14.71
C ALA A 336 -25.95 -6.65 -13.21
N GLY A 337 -26.97 -7.35 -12.70
CA GLY A 337 -27.27 -7.54 -11.29
C GLY A 337 -26.44 -8.67 -10.64
N PRO A 338 -26.75 -9.00 -9.37
CA PRO A 338 -26.11 -10.11 -8.65
C PRO A 338 -26.38 -11.46 -9.33
N GLY A 339 -25.42 -12.39 -9.23
CA GLY A 339 -25.57 -13.75 -9.77
C GLY A 339 -25.25 -13.93 -11.25
N ALA A 340 -24.97 -12.87 -12.02
CA ALA A 340 -24.42 -13.01 -13.36
C ALA A 340 -22.99 -13.60 -13.30
N ALA A 341 -22.66 -14.49 -14.27
CA ALA A 341 -21.39 -15.23 -14.27
C ALA A 341 -20.16 -14.36 -13.97
N GLN A 342 -19.42 -14.76 -12.97
CA GLN A 342 -18.17 -14.11 -12.59
C GLN A 342 -17.06 -14.62 -13.51
N GLY A 343 -16.42 -13.73 -14.28
CA GLY A 343 -15.06 -13.98 -14.76
C GLY A 343 -14.13 -14.03 -13.55
N SER A 344 -13.24 -15.03 -13.45
CA SER A 344 -12.29 -15.07 -12.35
C SER A 344 -11.34 -13.89 -12.46
N PHE A 345 -11.04 -13.23 -11.33
CA PHE A 345 -10.08 -12.12 -11.25
C PHE A 345 -8.66 -12.53 -11.69
N LEU A 346 -8.38 -13.83 -11.71
CA LEU A 346 -7.09 -14.41 -12.09
C LEU A 346 -7.08 -15.07 -13.49
N SER A 347 -8.16 -14.98 -14.25
CA SER A 347 -8.29 -15.59 -15.58
C SER A 347 -8.35 -14.56 -16.71
N GLY A 348 -7.74 -13.41 -16.53
CA GLY A 348 -7.58 -12.38 -17.58
C GLY A 348 -6.15 -12.27 -18.05
#